data_8d1e9e7918b20a0e8420fe23b76fdbb5
#
_entry.id   8d1e9e7918b20a0e8420fe23b76fdbb5
#
_cell.length_a   1.000
_cell.length_b   1.000
_cell.length_c   1.000
_cell.angle_alpha   90.00
_cell.angle_beta   90.00
_cell.angle_gamma   90.00
#
_symmetry.space_group_name_H-M   'P 1'
#
loop_
_entity.id
_entity.type
_entity.pdbx_description
1 polymer ?
#
loop_
_entity_poly.entity_id
_entity_poly.type
_entity_poly.pdbx_seq_one_letter_code
_entity_poly.pdbx_strand_id
1 'polypeptide(L)'
;MDFSSLSGPTAIAFRYTPLVSGAAGQAEIEPFKSAWKIRALFTSLPAASRLGAQYLTYTLWAVTPDGRTTNLGEVELAGSEGHLDTKFKQPRFGLIVTAEPYFAVSQPSSAVVFEADLAPGNAVNIPLTQAECEVLQSPIGSEVTANNASDAKNPPEPLLFDEARRALAVARAAGAADVAPQTLDTAAQTLRIAEKLLAEGAKRQDVHDAVVEAVLIAEDARVLAVARQRRSHSAPVTKDPPP
;
A
#
# COMPACT_ATOMS: atom_id res chain seq x y z
N MET A 1 14.21 -7.04 -12.85
CA MET A 1 14.14 -7.43 -14.27
C MET A 1 14.41 -6.22 -15.15
N ASP A 2 14.92 -6.41 -16.36
CA ASP A 2 15.06 -5.34 -17.35
C ASP A 2 14.11 -5.63 -18.53
N PHE A 3 13.12 -4.79 -18.67
CA PHE A 3 12.07 -4.96 -19.68
C PHE A 3 12.35 -4.18 -20.97
N SER A 4 13.43 -3.38 -21.03
CA SER A 4 13.72 -2.50 -22.18
C SER A 4 13.84 -3.23 -23.53
N SER A 5 14.11 -4.54 -23.52
CA SER A 5 14.22 -5.37 -24.73
C SER A 5 12.95 -6.12 -25.11
N LEU A 6 11.87 -5.98 -24.35
CA LEU A 6 10.62 -6.69 -24.63
C LEU A 6 9.92 -6.09 -25.84
N SER A 7 9.57 -6.96 -26.80
CA SER A 7 8.78 -6.61 -27.98
C SER A 7 7.29 -7.00 -27.88
N GLY A 8 6.89 -7.65 -26.79
CA GLY A 8 5.53 -8.14 -26.58
C GLY A 8 5.23 -8.51 -25.13
N PRO A 9 4.02 -9.00 -24.85
CA PRO A 9 3.61 -9.42 -23.50
C PRO A 9 4.52 -10.51 -22.95
N THR A 10 4.90 -10.36 -21.69
CA THR A 10 5.74 -11.33 -20.96
C THR A 10 5.06 -11.70 -19.66
N ALA A 11 4.86 -12.99 -19.45
CA ALA A 11 4.32 -13.52 -18.20
C ALA A 11 5.42 -13.69 -17.15
N ILE A 12 5.13 -13.32 -15.93
CA ILE A 12 5.99 -13.46 -14.76
C ILE A 12 5.20 -14.16 -13.68
N ALA A 13 5.75 -15.23 -13.10
CA ALA A 13 5.17 -15.89 -11.95
C ALA A 13 5.58 -15.17 -10.66
N PHE A 14 4.68 -15.12 -9.69
CA PHE A 14 4.99 -14.76 -8.33
C PHE A 14 5.26 -15.99 -7.48
N ARG A 15 6.28 -15.93 -6.65
CA ARG A 15 6.51 -16.87 -5.58
C ARG A 15 5.80 -16.36 -4.32
N TYR A 16 4.96 -17.19 -3.74
CA TYR A 16 4.32 -16.88 -2.47
C TYR A 16 5.31 -17.04 -1.29
N THR A 17 5.10 -16.28 -0.24
CA THR A 17 5.80 -16.45 1.05
C THR A 17 4.99 -17.36 1.98
N PRO A 18 5.58 -17.84 3.10
CA PRO A 18 4.84 -18.66 4.06
C PRO A 18 3.57 -18.01 4.62
N LEU A 19 3.43 -16.67 4.51
CA LEU A 19 2.25 -15.94 4.99
C LEU A 19 0.96 -16.32 4.23
N VAL A 20 1.08 -16.68 2.95
CA VAL A 20 -0.06 -17.02 2.08
C VAL A 20 0.14 -18.37 1.38
N SER A 21 0.56 -19.39 2.16
CA SER A 21 0.80 -20.72 1.64
C SER A 21 -0.40 -21.26 0.85
N GLY A 22 -0.16 -21.73 -0.37
CA GLY A 22 -1.19 -22.26 -1.27
C GLY A 22 -1.84 -21.22 -2.18
N ALA A 23 -1.53 -19.92 -2.03
CA ALA A 23 -1.91 -18.91 -3.00
C ALA A 23 -0.98 -18.96 -4.24
N ALA A 24 -1.50 -18.52 -5.39
CA ALA A 24 -0.71 -18.37 -6.60
C ALA A 24 -0.89 -16.97 -7.18
N GLY A 25 0.13 -16.48 -7.88
CA GLY A 25 0.11 -15.17 -8.51
C GLY A 25 0.90 -15.17 -9.82
N GLN A 26 0.43 -14.37 -10.76
CA GLN A 26 1.13 -14.11 -12.02
C GLN A 26 0.92 -12.66 -12.44
N ALA A 27 1.87 -12.10 -13.19
CA ALA A 27 1.73 -10.81 -13.84
C ALA A 27 2.06 -10.94 -15.31
N GLU A 28 1.31 -10.23 -16.15
CA GLU A 28 1.63 -9.99 -17.56
C GLU A 28 2.14 -8.56 -17.71
N ILE A 29 3.32 -8.39 -18.30
CA ILE A 29 3.92 -7.08 -18.54
C ILE A 29 4.05 -6.89 -20.04
N GLU A 30 3.47 -5.81 -20.57
CA GLU A 30 3.52 -5.46 -21.97
C GLU A 30 3.99 -4.02 -22.20
N PRO A 31 4.72 -3.73 -23.30
CA PRO A 31 5.05 -2.37 -23.67
C PRO A 31 3.79 -1.57 -23.98
N PHE A 32 3.68 -0.36 -23.43
CA PHE A 32 2.55 0.54 -23.67
C PHE A 32 3.00 2.00 -23.74
N LYS A 33 3.14 2.55 -24.94
CA LYS A 33 3.69 3.90 -25.16
C LYS A 33 5.04 4.07 -24.47
N SER A 34 5.16 5.02 -23.54
CA SER A 34 6.36 5.29 -22.73
C SER A 34 6.34 4.62 -21.36
N ALA A 35 5.54 3.56 -21.18
CA ALA A 35 5.37 2.85 -19.93
C ALA A 35 5.23 1.34 -20.16
N TRP A 36 5.12 0.60 -19.07
CA TRP A 36 4.81 -0.83 -19.03
C TRP A 36 3.42 -0.99 -18.44
N LYS A 37 2.53 -1.65 -19.15
CA LYS A 37 1.25 -2.07 -18.59
C LYS A 37 1.48 -3.37 -17.84
N ILE A 38 0.97 -3.45 -16.64
CA ILE A 38 1.11 -4.58 -15.73
C ILE A 38 -0.29 -5.05 -15.38
N ARG A 39 -0.59 -6.30 -15.67
CA ARG A 39 -1.80 -6.98 -15.25
C ARG A 39 -1.42 -8.08 -14.28
N ALA A 40 -1.76 -7.95 -13.01
CA ALA A 40 -1.50 -8.94 -11.99
C ALA A 40 -2.78 -9.68 -11.61
N LEU A 41 -2.68 -11.00 -11.45
CA LEU A 41 -3.76 -11.90 -11.09
C LEU A 41 -3.29 -12.82 -9.97
N PHE A 42 -4.14 -13.01 -8.97
CA PHE A 42 -3.87 -13.86 -7.81
C PHE A 42 -5.03 -14.79 -7.56
N THR A 43 -4.74 -16.00 -7.11
CA THR A 43 -5.74 -17.01 -6.77
C THR A 43 -5.46 -17.58 -5.39
N SER A 44 -6.50 -18.00 -4.69
CA SER A 44 -6.43 -18.52 -3.32
C SER A 44 -5.76 -17.54 -2.34
N LEU A 45 -5.83 -16.23 -2.61
CA LEU A 45 -5.31 -15.20 -1.74
C LEU A 45 -6.32 -14.92 -0.61
N PRO A 46 -5.97 -15.16 0.67
CA PRO A 46 -6.88 -14.89 1.77
C PRO A 46 -7.11 -13.39 1.95
N ALA A 47 -8.15 -12.98 2.66
CA ALA A 47 -8.29 -11.59 3.08
C ALA A 47 -7.09 -11.17 3.94
N ALA A 48 -6.55 -9.94 3.72
CA ALA A 48 -5.35 -9.45 4.40
C ALA A 48 -5.49 -9.47 5.93
N SER A 49 -6.69 -9.24 6.46
CA SER A 49 -6.99 -9.30 7.89
C SER A 49 -6.71 -10.67 8.55
N ARG A 50 -6.60 -11.75 7.76
CA ARG A 50 -6.18 -13.06 8.29
C ARG A 50 -4.70 -13.13 8.65
N LEU A 51 -3.88 -12.22 8.11
CA LEU A 51 -2.45 -12.11 8.44
C LEU A 51 -2.22 -11.28 9.72
N GLY A 52 -3.21 -10.52 10.13
CA GLY A 52 -3.20 -9.70 11.32
C GLY A 52 -4.25 -8.59 11.23
N ALA A 53 -4.82 -8.19 12.37
CA ALA A 53 -5.88 -7.16 12.42
C ALA A 53 -5.44 -5.78 11.91
N GLN A 54 -4.14 -5.54 11.80
CA GLN A 54 -3.56 -4.32 11.26
C GLN A 54 -3.65 -4.23 9.73
N TYR A 55 -3.79 -5.34 9.02
CA TYR A 55 -3.83 -5.39 7.57
C TYR A 55 -5.27 -5.41 7.07
N LEU A 56 -5.58 -4.54 6.12
CA LEU A 56 -6.92 -4.45 5.50
C LEU A 56 -6.88 -4.81 4.02
N THR A 57 -5.74 -4.56 3.34
CA THR A 57 -5.61 -4.74 1.90
C THR A 57 -4.26 -5.30 1.50
N TYR A 58 -4.09 -5.55 0.20
CA TYR A 58 -2.82 -5.90 -0.43
C TYR A 58 -2.43 -4.84 -1.45
N THR A 59 -1.16 -4.49 -1.48
CA THR A 59 -0.61 -3.51 -2.41
C THR A 59 0.49 -4.13 -3.27
N LEU A 60 0.41 -3.90 -4.58
CA LEU A 60 1.47 -4.25 -5.52
C LEU A 60 2.49 -3.11 -5.59
N TRP A 61 3.77 -3.45 -5.55
CA TRP A 61 4.88 -2.50 -5.62
C TRP A 61 5.80 -2.81 -6.78
N ALA A 62 6.30 -1.75 -7.42
CA ALA A 62 7.51 -1.82 -8.22
C ALA A 62 8.71 -1.47 -7.34
N VAL A 63 9.76 -2.29 -7.42
CA VAL A 63 11.02 -2.10 -6.71
C VAL A 63 12.13 -1.94 -7.74
N THR A 64 12.77 -0.79 -7.76
CA THR A 64 13.86 -0.48 -8.69
C THR A 64 15.20 -1.01 -8.17
N PRO A 65 16.23 -1.18 -9.04
CA PRO A 65 17.54 -1.69 -8.63
C PRO A 65 18.27 -0.87 -7.58
N ASP A 66 17.93 0.41 -7.43
CA ASP A 66 18.44 1.30 -6.39
C ASP A 66 17.63 1.24 -5.08
N GLY A 67 16.72 0.25 -4.97
CA GLY A 67 15.94 0.00 -3.76
C GLY A 67 14.72 0.90 -3.56
N ARG A 68 14.41 1.80 -4.51
CA ARG A 68 13.20 2.61 -4.41
C ARG A 68 11.97 1.77 -4.68
N THR A 69 10.96 1.97 -3.84
CA THR A 69 9.64 1.35 -3.99
C THR A 69 8.64 2.36 -4.55
N THR A 70 7.74 1.89 -5.38
CA THR A 70 6.60 2.68 -5.89
C THR A 70 5.34 1.86 -5.72
N ASN A 71 4.37 2.42 -5.03
CA ASN A 71 3.04 1.85 -4.90
C ASN A 71 2.36 1.86 -6.27
N LEU A 72 2.00 0.69 -6.79
CA LEU A 72 1.37 0.51 -8.09
C LEU A 72 -0.15 0.40 -7.99
N GLY A 73 -0.67 0.28 -6.78
CA GLY A 73 -2.09 0.21 -6.49
C GLY A 73 -2.47 -1.00 -5.64
N GLU A 74 -3.72 -0.96 -5.23
CA GLU A 74 -4.37 -2.01 -4.46
C GLU A 74 -4.70 -3.22 -5.32
N VAL A 75 -4.48 -4.41 -4.78
CA VAL A 75 -4.97 -5.66 -5.37
C VAL A 75 -6.43 -5.83 -4.96
N GLU A 76 -7.33 -5.60 -5.89
CA GLU A 76 -8.76 -5.76 -5.67
C GLU A 76 -9.11 -7.25 -5.47
N LEU A 77 -9.65 -7.58 -4.29
CA LEU A 77 -10.06 -8.94 -3.96
C LEU A 77 -11.55 -9.18 -4.25
N ALA A 78 -11.80 -10.24 -4.99
CA ALA A 78 -13.13 -10.82 -5.20
C ALA A 78 -13.16 -12.22 -4.57
N GLY A 79 -13.54 -12.32 -3.31
CA GLY A 79 -13.40 -13.55 -2.54
C GLY A 79 -11.94 -13.88 -2.29
N SER A 80 -11.39 -14.90 -2.94
CA SER A 80 -9.96 -15.27 -2.91
C SER A 80 -9.23 -15.00 -4.23
N GLU A 81 -9.88 -14.36 -5.18
CA GLU A 81 -9.31 -13.96 -6.45
C GLU A 81 -8.90 -12.50 -6.38
N GLY A 82 -7.64 -12.20 -6.66
CA GLY A 82 -7.10 -10.85 -6.66
C GLY A 82 -6.73 -10.38 -8.06
N HIS A 83 -6.95 -9.10 -8.38
CA HIS A 83 -6.50 -8.52 -9.64
C HIS A 83 -6.06 -7.07 -9.49
N LEU A 84 -5.17 -6.65 -10.38
CA LEU A 84 -4.77 -5.25 -10.53
C LEU A 84 -4.28 -5.01 -11.96
N ASP A 85 -4.84 -3.97 -12.60
CA ASP A 85 -4.33 -3.40 -13.86
C ASP A 85 -3.69 -2.04 -13.59
N THR A 86 -2.40 -1.89 -13.95
CA THR A 86 -1.65 -0.66 -13.66
C THR A 86 -0.58 -0.38 -14.72
N LYS A 87 0.16 0.72 -14.55
CA LYS A 87 1.24 1.12 -15.44
C LYS A 87 2.43 1.65 -14.67
N PHE A 88 3.64 1.31 -15.15
CA PHE A 88 4.87 1.81 -14.58
C PHE A 88 5.84 2.27 -15.68
N LYS A 89 6.58 3.36 -15.44
CA LYS A 89 7.38 4.00 -16.51
C LYS A 89 8.82 3.50 -16.59
N GLN A 90 9.38 3.00 -15.48
CA GLN A 90 10.79 2.59 -15.49
C GLN A 90 10.94 1.20 -16.12
N PRO A 91 12.01 0.96 -16.91
CA PRO A 91 12.18 -0.32 -17.61
C PRO A 91 12.80 -1.41 -16.72
N ARG A 92 13.37 -1.04 -15.56
CA ARG A 92 14.03 -1.98 -14.65
C ARG A 92 13.37 -1.96 -13.31
N PHE A 93 12.68 -3.05 -12.97
CA PHE A 93 12.02 -3.20 -11.68
C PHE A 93 11.75 -4.67 -11.35
N GLY A 94 11.57 -4.95 -10.07
CA GLY A 94 10.94 -6.15 -9.55
C GLY A 94 9.52 -5.84 -9.11
N LEU A 95 8.73 -6.87 -8.83
CA LEU A 95 7.40 -6.75 -8.28
C LEU A 95 7.32 -7.50 -6.95
N ILE A 96 6.71 -6.89 -5.96
CA ILE A 96 6.34 -7.53 -4.70
C ILE A 96 4.90 -7.17 -4.35
N VAL A 97 4.26 -8.01 -3.56
CA VAL A 97 2.95 -7.71 -2.95
C VAL A 97 3.10 -7.79 -1.45
N THR A 98 2.57 -6.79 -0.76
CA THR A 98 2.57 -6.73 0.70
C THR A 98 1.15 -6.59 1.24
N ALA A 99 0.92 -7.06 2.47
CA ALA A 99 -0.30 -6.77 3.20
C ALA A 99 -0.17 -5.41 3.89
N GLU A 100 -1.16 -4.53 3.72
CA GLU A 100 -1.07 -3.14 4.13
C GLU A 100 -2.28 -2.70 4.98
N PRO A 101 -2.13 -1.69 5.84
CA PRO A 101 -3.23 -1.15 6.62
C PRO A 101 -4.26 -0.36 5.79
N TYR A 102 -3.87 0.16 4.64
CA TYR A 102 -4.70 0.86 3.64
C TYR A 102 -3.94 0.95 2.31
N PHE A 103 -4.66 1.18 1.21
CA PHE A 103 -4.10 1.11 -0.16
C PHE A 103 -3.05 2.19 -0.49
N ALA A 104 -3.12 3.36 0.14
CA ALA A 104 -2.32 4.53 -0.24
C ALA A 104 -0.98 4.66 0.50
N VAL A 105 -0.56 3.63 1.25
CA VAL A 105 0.74 3.67 1.94
C VAL A 105 1.87 4.02 0.98
N SER A 106 2.79 4.88 1.42
CA SER A 106 3.92 5.34 0.60
C SER A 106 5.15 4.42 0.64
N GLN A 107 5.15 3.43 1.54
CA GLN A 107 6.21 2.45 1.70
C GLN A 107 5.64 1.08 2.04
N PRO A 108 6.23 -0.03 1.53
CA PRO A 108 5.74 -1.36 1.81
C PRO A 108 5.99 -1.74 3.27
N SER A 109 5.05 -2.50 3.84
CA SER A 109 5.24 -3.17 5.12
C SER A 109 6.21 -4.35 5.00
N SER A 110 6.61 -4.91 6.14
CA SER A 110 7.39 -6.17 6.18
C SER A 110 6.59 -7.42 5.83
N ALA A 111 5.26 -7.32 5.72
CA ALA A 111 4.39 -8.44 5.41
C ALA A 111 4.35 -8.73 3.90
N VAL A 112 5.50 -9.08 3.33
CA VAL A 112 5.60 -9.50 1.93
C VAL A 112 4.90 -10.84 1.75
N VAL A 113 3.89 -10.88 0.88
CA VAL A 113 3.12 -12.08 0.57
C VAL A 113 3.50 -12.73 -0.74
N PHE A 114 3.93 -11.91 -1.72
CA PHE A 114 4.45 -12.40 -3.00
C PHE A 114 5.68 -11.63 -3.44
N GLU A 115 6.57 -12.34 -4.12
CA GLU A 115 7.73 -11.79 -4.81
C GLU A 115 7.73 -12.28 -6.25
N ALA A 116 8.05 -11.40 -7.21
CA ALA A 116 8.20 -11.83 -8.59
C ALA A 116 9.32 -12.87 -8.68
N ASP A 117 9.03 -14.01 -9.32
CA ASP A 117 10.03 -15.03 -9.57
C ASP A 117 10.97 -14.55 -10.67
N LEU A 118 12.17 -14.20 -10.26
CA LEU A 118 13.23 -13.81 -11.20
C LEU A 118 13.82 -15.08 -11.78
N ALA A 119 13.78 -15.23 -13.09
CA ALA A 119 14.44 -16.35 -13.76
C ALA A 119 15.90 -16.52 -13.25
N PRO A 120 16.40 -17.75 -13.07
CA PRO A 120 17.75 -17.99 -12.56
C PRO A 120 18.78 -17.26 -13.43
N GLY A 121 19.49 -16.30 -12.89
CA GLY A 121 20.47 -15.46 -13.56
C GLY A 121 20.24 -13.95 -13.44
N ASN A 122 19.04 -13.49 -13.07
CA ASN A 122 18.71 -12.07 -12.88
C ASN A 122 18.23 -11.75 -11.44
N ALA A 123 18.64 -12.52 -10.46
CA ALA A 123 18.33 -12.26 -9.07
C ALA A 123 18.99 -10.94 -8.63
N VAL A 124 18.29 -9.84 -8.77
CA VAL A 124 18.60 -8.63 -8.03
C VAL A 124 18.09 -8.87 -6.61
N ASN A 125 19.00 -9.27 -5.74
CA ASN A 125 18.72 -9.34 -4.31
C ASN A 125 18.52 -7.88 -3.85
N ILE A 126 17.27 -7.45 -3.70
CA ILE A 126 16.95 -6.12 -3.21
C ILE A 126 16.85 -6.29 -1.68
N PRO A 127 17.84 -5.82 -0.91
CA PRO A 127 17.70 -5.78 0.53
C PRO A 127 16.63 -4.75 0.87
N LEU A 128 15.43 -5.20 1.23
CA LEU A 128 14.48 -4.36 1.94
C LEU A 128 15.14 -4.01 3.27
N THR A 129 15.48 -2.74 3.46
CA THR A 129 16.07 -2.29 4.72
C THR A 129 15.02 -2.38 5.83
N GLN A 130 15.30 -3.20 6.80
CA GLN A 130 14.46 -3.52 7.96
C GLN A 130 14.09 -2.29 8.81
N ALA A 131 14.82 -1.19 8.66
CA ALA A 131 14.68 0.02 9.46
C ALA A 131 13.43 0.87 9.14
N GLU A 132 12.78 0.67 8.01
CA GLU A 132 11.61 1.47 7.61
C GLU A 132 10.27 0.81 7.96
N CYS A 133 10.29 -0.47 8.35
CA CYS A 133 9.10 -1.23 8.70
C CYS A 133 8.61 -1.03 10.15
N GLU A 134 9.43 -0.47 11.04
CA GLU A 134 9.10 -0.41 12.47
C GLU A 134 8.01 0.62 12.84
N VAL A 135 7.80 1.65 12.03
CA VAL A 135 6.81 2.70 12.34
C VAL A 135 5.36 2.22 12.12
N LEU A 136 5.14 1.20 11.29
CA LEU A 136 3.81 0.64 11.02
C LEU A 136 3.38 -0.42 12.04
N GLN A 137 4.26 -0.85 12.94
CA GLN A 137 3.99 -1.92 13.92
C GLN A 137 3.34 -1.45 15.22
N SER A 138 3.00 -0.16 15.38
CA SER A 138 2.29 0.29 16.58
C SER A 138 0.91 -0.35 16.65
N PRO A 139 0.58 -1.03 17.78
CA PRO A 139 -0.74 -1.61 17.97
C PRO A 139 -1.76 -0.47 18.10
N ILE A 140 -2.47 -0.20 17.03
CA ILE A 140 -3.66 0.63 17.07
C ILE A 140 -4.76 -0.22 17.67
N GLY A 141 -5.33 0.26 18.78
CA GLY A 141 -6.28 -0.44 19.63
C GLY A 141 -7.35 -1.19 18.86
N SER A 142 -7.59 -2.39 19.34
CA SER A 142 -8.56 -3.35 18.86
C SER A 142 -9.98 -2.79 18.93
N GLU A 143 -10.51 -2.34 17.81
CA GLU A 143 -11.94 -2.32 17.54
C GLU A 143 -12.19 -2.26 16.03
N VAL A 144 -11.79 -3.31 15.35
CA VAL A 144 -12.32 -3.59 14.00
C VAL A 144 -12.98 -4.95 14.10
N THR A 145 -14.29 -4.95 14.22
CA THR A 145 -15.11 -6.16 14.07
C THR A 145 -14.92 -6.66 12.66
N ALA A 146 -14.29 -7.83 12.55
CA ALA A 146 -14.20 -8.59 11.32
C ALA A 146 -15.62 -9.01 10.91
N ASN A 147 -16.30 -8.20 10.13
CA ASN A 147 -17.53 -8.58 9.47
C ASN A 147 -17.20 -9.11 8.08
N ASN A 148 -17.49 -10.36 7.94
CA ASN A 148 -17.42 -11.26 6.81
C ASN A 148 -17.53 -10.61 5.42
N ALA A 149 -16.53 -10.91 4.60
CA ALA A 149 -16.60 -10.77 3.16
C ALA A 149 -17.75 -11.64 2.62
N SER A 150 -18.71 -11.01 1.97
CA SER A 150 -19.58 -11.70 1.02
C SER A 150 -19.88 -10.77 -0.15
N ASP A 151 -19.64 -11.34 -1.32
CA ASP A 151 -20.06 -10.93 -2.65
C ASP A 151 -19.27 -9.83 -3.38
N ALA A 152 -18.41 -10.38 -4.21
CA ALA A 152 -17.52 -9.74 -5.13
C ALA A 152 -18.22 -9.17 -6.36
N LYS A 153 -18.25 -7.87 -6.45
CA LYS A 153 -18.10 -7.08 -7.69
C LYS A 153 -17.70 -5.63 -7.44
N ASN A 154 -17.59 -5.26 -6.18
CA ASN A 154 -17.07 -3.97 -5.73
C ASN A 154 -16.50 -4.19 -4.32
N PRO A 155 -15.33 -3.63 -3.95
CA PRO A 155 -14.92 -3.65 -2.56
C PRO A 155 -16.09 -3.10 -1.72
N PRO A 156 -16.49 -3.79 -0.66
CA PRO A 156 -17.60 -3.29 0.15
C PRO A 156 -17.20 -1.91 0.66
N GLU A 157 -18.06 -0.92 0.48
CA GLU A 157 -17.88 0.42 1.04
C GLU A 157 -17.37 0.41 2.51
N PRO A 158 -17.79 -0.56 3.37
CA PRO A 158 -17.23 -0.71 4.70
C PRO A 158 -15.71 -0.83 4.75
N LEU A 159 -15.07 -1.61 3.85
CA LEU A 159 -13.63 -1.79 3.86
C LEU A 159 -12.89 -0.47 3.56
N LEU A 160 -13.33 0.26 2.56
CA LEU A 160 -12.71 1.54 2.18
C LEU A 160 -12.83 2.59 3.30
N PHE A 161 -13.96 2.64 4.03
CA PHE A 161 -14.10 3.47 5.21
C PHE A 161 -13.18 3.03 6.35
N ASP A 162 -12.99 1.74 6.54
CA ASP A 162 -12.06 1.21 7.56
C ASP A 162 -10.62 1.56 7.21
N GLU A 163 -10.25 1.52 5.93
CA GLU A 163 -8.95 2.01 5.45
C GLU A 163 -8.76 3.50 5.73
N ALA A 164 -9.76 4.34 5.48
CA ALA A 164 -9.69 5.77 5.76
C ALA A 164 -9.55 6.06 7.27
N ARG A 165 -10.31 5.37 8.11
CA ARG A 165 -10.16 5.46 9.57
C ARG A 165 -8.79 5.00 10.03
N ARG A 166 -8.27 3.93 9.42
CA ARG A 166 -6.93 3.41 9.70
C ARG A 166 -5.84 4.40 9.29
N ALA A 167 -5.92 4.98 8.09
CA ALA A 167 -4.97 5.97 7.62
C ALA A 167 -4.90 7.19 8.55
N LEU A 168 -6.06 7.71 8.98
CA LEU A 168 -6.13 8.79 9.98
C LEU A 168 -5.49 8.40 11.33
N ALA A 169 -5.75 7.19 11.81
CA ALA A 169 -5.17 6.71 13.07
C ALA A 169 -3.64 6.59 12.97
N VAL A 170 -3.13 6.03 11.87
CA VAL A 170 -1.68 5.90 11.61
C VAL A 170 -1.03 7.28 11.47
N ALA A 171 -1.66 8.23 10.77
CA ALA A 171 -1.16 9.60 10.68
C ALA A 171 -1.05 10.28 12.05
N ARG A 172 -2.06 10.12 12.91
CA ARG A 172 -2.01 10.64 14.30
C ARG A 172 -0.89 10.00 15.10
N ALA A 173 -0.75 8.67 15.03
CA ALA A 173 0.31 7.95 15.73
C ALA A 173 1.72 8.36 15.25
N ALA A 174 1.86 8.74 13.99
CA ALA A 174 3.09 9.30 13.43
C ALA A 174 3.36 10.77 13.87
N GLY A 175 2.50 11.38 14.68
CA GLY A 175 2.67 12.75 15.16
C GLY A 175 2.18 13.82 14.18
N ALA A 176 1.30 13.48 13.24
CA ALA A 176 0.77 14.45 12.27
C ALA A 176 -0.02 15.58 12.93
N ALA A 177 -0.58 15.38 14.11
CA ALA A 177 -1.27 16.41 14.86
C ALA A 177 -0.37 17.62 15.21
N ASP A 178 0.92 17.38 15.44
CA ASP A 178 1.90 18.41 15.79
C ASP A 178 2.59 19.02 14.57
N VAL A 179 2.72 18.24 13.48
CA VAL A 179 3.54 18.61 12.32
C VAL A 179 2.71 19.15 11.16
N ALA A 180 1.55 18.54 10.93
CA ALA A 180 0.67 18.84 9.81
C ALA A 180 -0.82 18.86 10.25
N PRO A 181 -1.17 19.65 11.31
CA PRO A 181 -2.53 19.62 11.88
C PRO A 181 -3.59 19.95 10.85
N GLN A 182 -3.35 20.91 9.97
CA GLN A 182 -4.32 21.32 8.95
C GLN A 182 -4.58 20.19 7.94
N THR A 183 -3.52 19.48 7.49
CA THR A 183 -3.66 18.35 6.57
C THR A 183 -4.43 17.21 7.23
N LEU A 184 -4.12 16.90 8.49
CA LEU A 184 -4.82 15.89 9.27
C LEU A 184 -6.29 16.24 9.48
N ASP A 185 -6.60 17.51 9.81
CA ASP A 185 -7.96 17.98 9.97
C ASP A 185 -8.75 17.94 8.65
N THR A 186 -8.10 18.27 7.52
CA THR A 186 -8.71 18.16 6.20
C THR A 186 -9.08 16.70 5.91
N ALA A 187 -8.16 15.75 6.13
CA ALA A 187 -8.45 14.33 5.95
C ALA A 187 -9.66 13.88 6.79
N ALA A 188 -9.70 14.29 8.06
CA ALA A 188 -10.81 13.96 8.96
C ALA A 188 -12.13 14.62 8.54
N GLN A 189 -12.11 15.81 7.97
CA GLN A 189 -13.30 16.48 7.44
C GLN A 189 -13.78 15.80 6.17
N THR A 190 -12.87 15.43 5.26
CA THR A 190 -13.20 14.73 4.02
C THR A 190 -13.86 13.37 4.31
N LEU A 191 -13.35 12.64 5.32
CA LEU A 191 -14.00 11.40 5.75
C LEU A 191 -15.43 11.63 6.28
N ARG A 192 -15.64 12.68 7.10
CA ARG A 192 -17.00 13.03 7.57
C ARG A 192 -17.93 13.42 6.42
N ILE A 193 -17.42 14.08 5.39
CA ILE A 193 -18.20 14.37 4.16
C ILE A 193 -18.60 13.08 3.47
N ALA A 194 -17.68 12.12 3.32
CA ALA A 194 -17.98 10.82 2.73
C ALA A 194 -19.04 10.05 3.52
N GLU A 195 -18.93 10.04 4.87
CA GLU A 195 -19.93 9.41 5.75
C GLU A 195 -21.32 10.08 5.61
N LYS A 196 -21.35 11.40 5.47
CA LYS A 196 -22.59 12.15 5.22
C LYS A 196 -23.18 11.82 3.84
N LEU A 197 -22.37 11.81 2.79
CA LEU A 197 -22.80 11.42 1.44
C LEU A 197 -23.40 10.02 1.42
N LEU A 198 -22.78 9.07 2.12
CA LEU A 198 -23.32 7.71 2.25
C LEU A 198 -24.69 7.70 2.96
N ALA A 199 -24.81 8.44 4.06
CA ALA A 199 -26.05 8.53 4.84
C ALA A 199 -27.19 9.20 4.05
N GLU A 200 -26.88 10.13 3.17
CA GLU A 200 -27.84 10.83 2.30
C GLU A 200 -28.19 10.04 1.03
N GLY A 201 -27.59 8.86 0.82
CA GLY A 201 -27.84 8.05 -0.36
C GLY A 201 -27.28 8.65 -1.66
N ALA A 202 -26.18 9.39 -1.56
CA ALA A 202 -25.49 9.96 -2.71
C ALA A 202 -25.02 8.86 -3.69
N LYS A 203 -24.60 9.24 -4.89
CA LYS A 203 -24.07 8.30 -5.86
C LYS A 203 -22.85 7.59 -5.28
N ARG A 204 -22.77 6.28 -5.50
CA ARG A 204 -21.68 5.45 -5.03
C ARG A 204 -20.29 6.00 -5.40
N GLN A 205 -20.15 6.52 -6.63
CA GLN A 205 -18.89 7.11 -7.09
C GLN A 205 -18.49 8.34 -6.27
N ASP A 206 -19.45 9.20 -5.93
CA ASP A 206 -19.19 10.42 -5.15
C ASP A 206 -18.72 10.04 -3.71
N VAL A 207 -19.33 9.00 -3.13
CA VAL A 207 -18.90 8.45 -1.82
C VAL A 207 -17.50 7.85 -1.93
N HIS A 208 -17.27 7.01 -2.92
CA HIS A 208 -15.97 6.37 -3.17
C HIS A 208 -14.86 7.41 -3.31
N ASP A 209 -15.05 8.40 -4.17
CA ASP A 209 -14.05 9.44 -4.42
C ASP A 209 -13.73 10.24 -3.16
N ALA A 210 -14.73 10.55 -2.35
CA ALA A 210 -14.51 11.26 -1.08
C ALA A 210 -13.75 10.42 -0.05
N VAL A 211 -13.99 9.10 0.02
CA VAL A 211 -13.25 8.23 0.93
C VAL A 211 -11.81 8.07 0.46
N VAL A 212 -11.59 7.83 -0.84
CA VAL A 212 -10.24 7.74 -1.43
C VAL A 212 -9.45 9.01 -1.15
N GLU A 213 -10.05 10.18 -1.35
CA GLU A 213 -9.42 11.47 -1.06
C GLU A 213 -9.03 11.59 0.42
N ALA A 214 -9.90 11.15 1.34
CA ALA A 214 -9.58 11.16 2.76
C ALA A 214 -8.36 10.29 3.11
N VAL A 215 -8.24 9.10 2.51
CA VAL A 215 -7.08 8.21 2.69
C VAL A 215 -5.80 8.87 2.18
N LEU A 216 -5.83 9.44 0.98
CA LEU A 216 -4.67 10.09 0.37
C LEU A 216 -4.18 11.29 1.21
N ILE A 217 -5.09 12.14 1.68
CA ILE A 217 -4.74 13.29 2.52
C ILE A 217 -4.18 12.83 3.88
N ALA A 218 -4.74 11.75 4.46
CA ALA A 218 -4.22 11.20 5.70
C ALA A 218 -2.80 10.64 5.55
N GLU A 219 -2.51 9.99 4.42
CA GLU A 219 -1.15 9.52 4.10
C GLU A 219 -0.19 10.70 3.92
N ASP A 220 -0.60 11.76 3.25
CA ASP A 220 0.21 12.99 3.12
C ASP A 220 0.58 13.57 4.50
N ALA A 221 -0.39 13.63 5.43
CA ALA A 221 -0.14 14.09 6.80
C ALA A 221 0.87 13.19 7.51
N ARG A 222 0.78 11.87 7.34
CA ARG A 222 1.73 10.89 7.90
C ARG A 222 3.13 11.08 7.33
N VAL A 223 3.26 11.22 6.03
CA VAL A 223 4.56 11.41 5.35
C VAL A 223 5.24 12.69 5.85
N LEU A 224 4.51 13.78 6.02
CA LEU A 224 5.04 15.03 6.59
C LEU A 224 5.56 14.82 8.01
N ALA A 225 4.82 14.09 8.85
CA ALA A 225 5.22 13.80 10.22
C ALA A 225 6.50 12.96 10.27
N VAL A 226 6.58 11.87 9.51
CA VAL A 226 7.76 11.01 9.41
C VAL A 226 8.98 11.79 8.88
N ALA A 227 8.78 12.61 7.84
CA ALA A 227 9.87 13.44 7.29
C ALA A 227 10.42 14.43 8.33
N ARG A 228 9.59 14.99 9.19
CA ARG A 228 10.01 15.88 10.28
C ARG A 228 10.81 15.12 11.33
N GLN A 229 10.36 13.95 11.75
CA GLN A 229 11.07 13.11 12.72
C GLN A 229 12.46 12.73 12.22
N ARG A 230 12.58 12.31 10.95
CA ARG A 230 13.89 11.98 10.34
C ARG A 230 14.85 13.17 10.38
N ARG A 231 14.39 14.40 10.08
CA ARG A 231 15.21 15.60 10.13
C ARG A 231 15.69 15.92 11.55
N SER A 232 14.83 15.77 12.55
CA SER A 232 15.21 16.03 13.95
C SER A 232 16.23 15.03 14.49
N HIS A 233 16.21 13.78 14.03
CA HIS A 233 17.21 12.78 14.40
C HIS A 233 18.54 12.93 13.64
N SER A 234 18.53 13.57 12.47
CA SER A 234 19.70 13.80 11.64
C SER A 234 20.45 15.11 11.96
N ALA A 235 19.89 15.95 12.82
CA ALA A 235 20.56 17.18 13.25
C ALA A 235 21.78 16.85 14.12
N PRO A 236 22.99 17.34 13.79
CA PRO A 236 24.18 17.09 14.60
C PRO A 236 23.96 17.67 16.00
N VAL A 237 24.22 16.86 17.03
CA VAL A 237 24.32 17.34 18.41
C VAL A 237 25.47 18.33 18.46
N THR A 238 25.18 19.62 18.48
CA THR A 238 26.17 20.63 18.78
C THR A 238 26.63 20.39 20.22
N LYS A 239 27.81 19.75 20.35
CA LYS A 239 28.52 19.76 21.63
C LYS A 239 28.91 21.20 21.89
N ASP A 240 28.30 21.80 22.92
CA ASP A 240 28.83 23.00 23.51
C ASP A 240 30.32 22.78 23.88
N PRO A 241 31.22 23.67 23.55
CA PRO A 241 32.59 23.56 24.02
C PRO A 241 32.61 23.67 25.56
N PRO A 242 33.43 22.88 26.23
CA PRO A 242 33.57 22.98 27.70
C PRO A 242 34.09 24.39 28.09
N PRO A 243 33.69 24.86 29.28
CA PRO A 243 34.06 26.18 29.80
C PRO A 243 35.58 26.36 30.02
#